data_a1929f3a9fd6ec8da0760f10b71569fa
#
_entry.id   a1929f3a9fd6ec8da0760f10b71569fa
#
_cell.length_a   1.000
_cell.length_b   1.000
_cell.length_c   1.000
_cell.angle_alpha   90.00
_cell.angle_beta   90.00
_cell.angle_gamma   90.00
#
_symmetry.space_group_name_H-M   'P 1'
#
loop_
_entity.id
_entity.type
_entity.pdbx_description
1 polymer ?
#
loop_
_entity_poly.entity_id
_entity_poly.type
_entity_poly.pdbx_seq_one_letter_code
_entity_poly.pdbx_strand_id
1 'polypeptide(L)'
;MPRARSSNANEADIEELDEVDAEKRFAIPGAQALSKGLSLLTLIADAPHPLPFGELSRYSGLPKSTLHRILQTLIDYRLVRVEETSQTYRLGTRLFEMAHRVWSDFDLRSAAEPELLRLRELAQESTQLGVLDGNEVLIIDQRDYVQAMRLANGVGLRVPATATSIGKAIMAHRSPEELRRYLATTPLKPLTPNSLLDLQEVQRELDLIKARGYAVAVEEFSMGISGVAAPILDHRGQAIGAISISGPSFRLPSDRLHALGRDVIEAARRISGNVGETFLSISSSVSPSHAGDHDVQCAVPYNAFLAEGPHWIKGIRSLLWVDILAPSIHLSNLSNGDTRSLPISELVGVVVPRRSGGCIVAAQSGLSELNLQTGEMIPLATPGDMTGRRFNDGKCDAAGRLWAGTLAIDASPGRGALYCLDTDGTLTQFESGFHICNGMAWSPDSTRFYLADSGRRQIYVYDYDLAQGTLSNKREFATFNETEGAPDGLAMDVDGYLWCAMWDGWALKRFGPDGHLDRTVALPVPRPTSCAFGGADMKTLFVTTARIRLSATQLAAAPLSGSILSVHADVPGCVVGEFGG
;
A
#
# COMPACT_ATOMS: atom_id res chain seq x y z
N MET A 1 -23.23 -51.64 -50.03
CA MET A 1 -23.27 -50.88 -48.77
C MET A 1 -21.92 -51.03 -48.08
N PRO A 2 -21.06 -50.00 -48.06
CA PRO A 2 -19.83 -50.03 -47.32
C PRO A 2 -20.01 -49.31 -45.92
N ARG A 3 -19.40 -49.92 -44.93
CA ARG A 3 -19.35 -49.45 -43.53
C ARG A 3 -18.58 -48.15 -43.42
N ALA A 4 -19.15 -47.17 -42.71
CA ALA A 4 -18.50 -45.94 -42.29
C ALA A 4 -17.35 -46.25 -41.30
N ARG A 5 -16.15 -45.74 -41.59
CA ARG A 5 -15.03 -45.63 -40.65
C ARG A 5 -15.18 -44.33 -39.88
N SER A 6 -15.27 -44.41 -38.57
CA SER A 6 -15.13 -43.28 -37.67
C SER A 6 -13.68 -42.82 -37.71
N SER A 7 -13.45 -41.55 -38.07
CA SER A 7 -12.15 -40.90 -38.03
C SER A 7 -11.81 -40.52 -36.61
N ASN A 8 -10.76 -41.12 -36.04
CA ASN A 8 -10.01 -40.60 -34.90
C ASN A 8 -9.27 -39.33 -35.36
N ALA A 9 -9.75 -38.20 -34.96
CA ALA A 9 -9.08 -36.92 -35.07
C ALA A 9 -8.95 -36.33 -33.64
N ASN A 10 -7.99 -36.78 -32.87
CA ASN A 10 -7.60 -36.15 -31.59
C ASN A 10 -6.25 -36.65 -31.02
N GLU A 11 -5.37 -37.26 -31.84
CA GLU A 11 -4.04 -37.68 -31.36
C GLU A 11 -2.84 -36.97 -32.02
N ALA A 12 -3.08 -35.95 -32.85
CA ALA A 12 -2.03 -35.33 -33.66
C ALA A 12 -1.61 -33.90 -33.23
N ASP A 13 -2.22 -33.29 -32.20
CA ASP A 13 -1.92 -31.89 -31.80
C ASP A 13 -1.16 -31.75 -30.46
N ILE A 14 -0.49 -32.83 -30.01
CA ILE A 14 0.37 -32.75 -28.79
C ILE A 14 1.86 -33.01 -29.12
N GLU A 15 2.23 -33.25 -30.36
CA GLU A 15 3.59 -33.55 -30.79
C GLU A 15 4.25 -32.40 -31.56
N GLU A 16 4.40 -31.21 -30.97
CA GLU A 16 5.43 -30.24 -31.38
C GLU A 16 5.48 -29.05 -30.41
N LEU A 17 5.81 -29.30 -29.14
CA LEU A 17 6.28 -28.28 -28.22
C LEU A 17 7.70 -28.61 -27.81
N ASP A 18 8.63 -28.07 -28.61
CA ASP A 18 10.03 -27.71 -28.26
C ASP A 18 10.80 -28.63 -27.26
N GLU A 19 11.20 -29.84 -27.72
CA GLU A 19 12.24 -30.66 -27.06
C GLU A 19 13.65 -30.01 -27.12
N VAL A 20 13.85 -28.89 -27.79
CA VAL A 20 15.19 -28.37 -28.11
C VAL A 20 15.70 -27.28 -27.17
N ASP A 21 14.86 -26.70 -26.31
CA ASP A 21 15.27 -25.53 -25.50
C ASP A 21 15.39 -25.79 -23.97
N ALA A 22 14.91 -26.91 -23.46
CA ALA A 22 15.03 -27.24 -22.04
C ALA A 22 16.44 -27.70 -21.62
N GLU A 23 17.19 -28.33 -22.53
CA GLU A 23 18.55 -28.82 -22.23
C GLU A 23 19.63 -27.71 -22.21
N LYS A 24 19.37 -26.56 -22.82
CA LYS A 24 20.35 -25.45 -22.90
C LYS A 24 20.27 -24.42 -21.78
N ARG A 25 19.18 -24.40 -21.01
CA ARG A 25 18.97 -23.34 -20.01
C ARG A 25 19.72 -23.47 -18.69
N PHE A 26 20.19 -24.66 -18.30
CA PHE A 26 20.83 -24.87 -16.99
C PHE A 26 21.99 -25.88 -17.00
N ALA A 27 22.90 -25.80 -17.97
CA ALA A 27 24.13 -26.61 -17.96
C ALA A 27 25.21 -26.00 -17.05
N ILE A 28 24.95 -25.93 -15.75
CA ILE A 28 25.99 -25.63 -14.76
C ILE A 28 26.77 -26.94 -14.52
N PRO A 29 28.10 -26.99 -14.76
CA PRO A 29 28.90 -28.16 -14.50
C PRO A 29 28.74 -28.60 -13.03
N GLY A 30 28.38 -29.86 -12.80
CA GLY A 30 28.16 -30.46 -11.46
C GLY A 30 26.69 -30.43 -10.98
N ALA A 31 25.77 -29.66 -11.59
CA ALA A 31 24.38 -29.56 -11.15
C ALA A 31 23.40 -30.51 -11.88
N GLN A 32 23.88 -31.40 -12.75
CA GLN A 32 23.03 -32.27 -13.57
C GLN A 32 22.02 -33.13 -12.78
N ALA A 33 22.42 -33.64 -11.58
CA ALA A 33 21.53 -34.45 -10.75
C ALA A 33 20.38 -33.62 -10.18
N LEU A 34 20.64 -32.37 -9.77
CA LEU A 34 19.65 -31.43 -9.27
C LEU A 34 18.67 -31.01 -10.41
N SER A 35 19.22 -30.68 -11.58
CA SER A 35 18.41 -30.31 -12.75
C SER A 35 17.45 -31.45 -13.15
N LYS A 36 17.91 -32.70 -13.22
CA LYS A 36 17.07 -33.87 -13.47
C LYS A 36 16.00 -34.07 -12.39
N GLY A 37 16.33 -33.83 -11.12
CA GLY A 37 15.37 -33.90 -10.02
C GLY A 37 14.27 -32.84 -10.13
N LEU A 38 14.63 -31.61 -10.46
CA LEU A 38 13.67 -30.50 -10.67
C LEU A 38 12.77 -30.76 -11.90
N SER A 39 13.35 -31.20 -13.03
CA SER A 39 12.58 -31.56 -14.23
C SER A 39 11.58 -32.69 -13.94
N LEU A 40 11.95 -33.66 -13.11
CA LEU A 40 11.06 -34.75 -12.71
C LEU A 40 9.93 -34.27 -11.79
N LEU A 41 10.20 -33.31 -10.88
CA LEU A 41 9.15 -32.69 -10.07
C LEU A 41 8.17 -31.91 -10.93
N THR A 42 8.63 -31.15 -11.92
CA THR A 42 7.79 -30.44 -12.89
C THR A 42 6.92 -31.41 -13.68
N LEU A 43 7.52 -32.50 -14.19
CA LEU A 43 6.77 -33.52 -14.92
C LEU A 43 5.64 -34.14 -14.08
N ILE A 44 5.87 -34.41 -12.79
CA ILE A 44 4.85 -34.93 -11.87
C ILE A 44 3.78 -33.86 -11.57
N ALA A 45 4.19 -32.59 -11.48
CA ALA A 45 3.28 -31.47 -11.20
C ALA A 45 2.30 -31.21 -12.36
N ASP A 46 2.80 -31.23 -13.60
CA ASP A 46 2.06 -30.88 -14.81
C ASP A 46 1.23 -32.05 -15.37
N ALA A 47 1.41 -33.23 -14.84
CA ALA A 47 0.70 -34.42 -15.32
C ALA A 47 -0.80 -34.34 -15.00
N PRO A 48 -1.70 -34.59 -15.98
CA PRO A 48 -3.16 -34.55 -15.80
C PRO A 48 -3.69 -35.63 -14.85
N HIS A 49 -2.90 -36.68 -14.60
CA HIS A 49 -3.18 -37.75 -13.65
C HIS A 49 -1.89 -38.25 -13.00
N PRO A 50 -1.96 -38.93 -11.84
CA PRO A 50 -0.78 -39.48 -11.19
C PRO A 50 -0.09 -40.52 -12.09
N LEU A 51 1.23 -40.37 -12.25
CA LEU A 51 2.01 -41.17 -13.16
C LEU A 51 2.62 -42.41 -12.47
N PRO A 52 2.50 -43.63 -13.03
CA PRO A 52 3.23 -44.80 -12.58
C PRO A 52 4.70 -44.71 -13.04
N PHE A 53 5.59 -45.53 -12.44
CA PHE A 53 7.05 -45.53 -12.74
C PHE A 53 7.35 -45.72 -14.25
N GLY A 54 6.59 -46.56 -14.93
CA GLY A 54 6.78 -46.81 -16.37
C GLY A 54 6.57 -45.57 -17.25
N GLU A 55 5.56 -44.77 -16.93
CA GLU A 55 5.26 -43.52 -17.64
C GLU A 55 6.28 -42.43 -17.31
N LEU A 56 6.64 -42.31 -16.04
CA LEU A 56 7.73 -41.41 -15.64
C LEU A 56 9.06 -41.72 -16.34
N SER A 57 9.37 -43.04 -16.53
CA SER A 57 10.57 -43.46 -17.26
C SER A 57 10.49 -43.08 -18.76
N ARG A 58 9.30 -43.19 -19.34
CA ARG A 58 9.06 -42.82 -20.76
C ARG A 58 9.14 -41.32 -20.97
N TYR A 59 8.45 -40.53 -20.16
CA TYR A 59 8.36 -39.08 -20.34
C TYR A 59 9.64 -38.36 -19.91
N SER A 60 10.36 -38.85 -18.89
CA SER A 60 11.60 -38.22 -18.44
C SER A 60 12.83 -38.56 -19.30
N GLY A 61 12.76 -39.59 -20.14
CA GLY A 61 13.92 -40.09 -20.91
C GLY A 61 15.09 -40.62 -20.04
N LEU A 62 14.92 -40.70 -18.73
CA LEU A 62 15.97 -41.09 -17.80
C LEU A 62 16.17 -42.62 -17.76
N PRO A 63 17.42 -43.13 -17.67
CA PRO A 63 17.67 -44.54 -17.39
C PRO A 63 16.97 -44.95 -16.09
N LYS A 64 16.37 -46.16 -16.08
CA LYS A 64 15.57 -46.68 -14.94
C LYS A 64 16.30 -46.59 -13.59
N SER A 65 17.60 -46.90 -13.57
CA SER A 65 18.42 -46.81 -12.35
C SER A 65 18.61 -45.37 -11.86
N THR A 66 18.77 -44.42 -12.78
CA THR A 66 18.87 -42.99 -12.47
C THR A 66 17.54 -42.44 -11.97
N LEU A 67 16.44 -42.76 -12.67
CA LEU A 67 15.08 -42.36 -12.28
C LEU A 67 14.75 -42.87 -10.88
N HIS A 68 14.99 -44.15 -10.62
CA HIS A 68 14.74 -44.77 -9.31
C HIS A 68 15.47 -44.03 -8.18
N ARG A 69 16.78 -43.74 -8.38
CA ARG A 69 17.59 -43.04 -7.39
C ARG A 69 17.09 -41.61 -7.13
N ILE A 70 16.71 -40.88 -8.19
CA ILE A 70 16.18 -39.52 -8.04
C ILE A 70 14.83 -39.57 -7.34
N LEU A 71 13.90 -40.45 -7.73
CA LEU A 71 12.60 -40.60 -7.08
C LEU A 71 12.75 -40.96 -5.60
N GLN A 72 13.65 -41.90 -5.27
CA GLN A 72 13.92 -42.25 -3.87
C GLN A 72 14.39 -41.04 -3.07
N THR A 73 15.33 -40.26 -3.61
CA THR A 73 15.76 -38.99 -2.97
C THR A 73 14.60 -38.03 -2.77
N LEU A 74 13.77 -37.82 -3.80
CA LEU A 74 12.62 -36.91 -3.69
C LEU A 74 11.56 -37.39 -2.67
N ILE A 75 11.43 -38.73 -2.52
CA ILE A 75 10.56 -39.35 -1.49
C ILE A 75 11.13 -39.15 -0.10
N ASP A 76 12.44 -39.38 0.09
CA ASP A 76 13.11 -39.20 1.38
C ASP A 76 12.98 -37.73 1.86
N TYR A 77 13.06 -36.77 0.94
CA TYR A 77 12.82 -35.34 1.22
C TYR A 77 11.34 -34.95 1.26
N ARG A 78 10.40 -35.90 1.12
CA ARG A 78 8.94 -35.69 1.08
C ARG A 78 8.47 -34.72 -0.01
N LEU A 79 9.27 -34.51 -1.06
CA LEU A 79 8.91 -33.72 -2.23
C LEU A 79 8.03 -34.49 -3.22
N VAL A 80 8.13 -35.83 -3.21
CA VAL A 80 7.28 -36.77 -3.93
C VAL A 80 6.73 -37.79 -2.93
N ARG A 81 5.56 -38.32 -3.18
CA ARG A 81 4.96 -39.44 -2.46
C ARG A 81 4.47 -40.52 -3.43
N VAL A 82 4.50 -41.76 -3.01
CA VAL A 82 3.92 -42.89 -3.71
C VAL A 82 2.57 -43.21 -3.09
N GLU A 83 1.55 -43.40 -3.91
CA GLU A 83 0.25 -43.89 -3.47
C GLU A 83 0.28 -45.42 -3.44
N GLU A 84 0.15 -46.00 -2.26
CA GLU A 84 0.36 -47.44 -2.04
C GLU A 84 -0.57 -48.35 -2.87
N THR A 85 -1.81 -47.90 -3.07
CA THR A 85 -2.81 -48.69 -3.80
C THR A 85 -2.60 -48.68 -5.31
N SER A 86 -2.18 -47.59 -5.90
CA SER A 86 -2.04 -47.40 -7.36
C SER A 86 -0.58 -47.45 -7.83
N GLN A 87 0.39 -47.46 -6.92
CA GLN A 87 1.83 -47.37 -7.21
C GLN A 87 2.18 -46.19 -8.13
N THR A 88 1.43 -45.07 -7.98
CA THR A 88 1.63 -43.84 -8.75
C THR A 88 2.33 -42.77 -7.91
N TYR A 89 3.06 -41.88 -8.60
CA TYR A 89 3.83 -40.81 -7.97
C TYR A 89 3.04 -39.50 -8.00
N ARG A 90 3.03 -38.79 -6.89
CA ARG A 90 2.39 -37.46 -6.73
C ARG A 90 3.33 -36.52 -6.00
N LEU A 91 3.09 -35.22 -6.10
CA LEU A 91 3.78 -34.24 -5.29
C LEU A 91 3.58 -34.51 -3.79
N GLY A 92 4.62 -34.34 -3.02
CA GLY A 92 4.64 -34.59 -1.57
C GLY A 92 4.27 -33.35 -0.77
N THR A 93 3.92 -33.58 0.52
CA THR A 93 3.46 -32.53 1.45
C THR A 93 4.53 -31.49 1.78
N ARG A 94 5.82 -31.81 1.61
CA ARG A 94 6.93 -30.87 1.84
C ARG A 94 6.87 -29.65 0.93
N LEU A 95 6.40 -29.81 -0.29
CA LEU A 95 6.19 -28.68 -1.23
C LEU A 95 5.12 -27.72 -0.70
N PHE A 96 4.07 -28.24 -0.09
CA PHE A 96 3.05 -27.42 0.57
C PHE A 96 3.64 -26.66 1.77
N GLU A 97 4.47 -27.32 2.60
CA GLU A 97 5.15 -26.67 3.73
C GLU A 97 6.11 -25.56 3.26
N MET A 98 6.82 -25.78 2.16
CA MET A 98 7.71 -24.78 1.56
C MET A 98 6.93 -23.61 0.98
N ALA A 99 5.87 -23.90 0.21
CA ALA A 99 4.99 -22.88 -0.36
C ALA A 99 4.30 -22.07 0.75
N HIS A 100 3.85 -22.72 1.83
CA HIS A 100 3.24 -22.03 2.96
C HIS A 100 4.20 -21.05 3.64
N ARG A 101 5.48 -21.36 3.75
CA ARG A 101 6.50 -20.41 4.28
C ARG A 101 6.72 -19.23 3.33
N VAL A 102 6.77 -19.47 2.03
CA VAL A 102 6.86 -18.41 1.02
C VAL A 102 5.59 -17.54 1.03
N TRP A 103 4.42 -18.16 1.26
CA TRP A 103 3.14 -17.47 1.31
C TRP A 103 2.86 -16.76 2.64
N SER A 104 3.41 -17.24 3.76
CA SER A 104 3.32 -16.53 5.04
C SER A 104 4.14 -15.24 5.06
N ASP A 105 5.15 -15.13 4.20
CA ASP A 105 5.90 -13.88 3.97
C ASP A 105 5.18 -12.96 2.94
N PHE A 106 4.16 -13.47 2.20
CA PHE A 106 3.36 -12.76 1.21
C PHE A 106 1.86 -12.93 1.54
N ASP A 107 1.35 -12.09 2.43
CA ASP A 107 -0.08 -12.10 2.81
C ASP A 107 -1.00 -11.45 1.74
N LEU A 108 -0.52 -11.33 0.49
CA LEU A 108 -1.25 -10.74 -0.63
C LEU A 108 -2.56 -11.50 -0.90
N ARG A 109 -2.53 -12.82 -0.77
CA ARG A 109 -3.70 -13.68 -1.02
C ARG A 109 -4.78 -13.48 0.04
N SER A 110 -4.40 -13.49 1.32
CA SER A 110 -5.33 -13.25 2.43
C SER A 110 -5.88 -11.83 2.40
N ALA A 111 -5.05 -10.84 2.07
CA ALA A 111 -5.48 -9.46 1.91
C ALA A 111 -6.45 -9.26 0.72
N ALA A 112 -6.30 -10.06 -0.35
CA ALA A 112 -7.12 -9.96 -1.56
C ALA A 112 -8.43 -10.74 -1.46
N GLU A 113 -8.54 -11.76 -0.62
CA GLU A 113 -9.70 -12.66 -0.56
C GLU A 113 -11.04 -11.93 -0.40
N PRO A 114 -11.22 -10.98 0.54
CA PRO A 114 -12.49 -10.26 0.68
C PRO A 114 -12.87 -9.48 -0.58
N GLU A 115 -11.89 -8.87 -1.25
CA GLU A 115 -12.11 -8.07 -2.45
C GLU A 115 -12.38 -8.95 -3.69
N LEU A 116 -11.73 -10.09 -3.80
CA LEU A 116 -12.03 -11.09 -4.84
C LEU A 116 -13.49 -11.55 -4.73
N LEU A 117 -13.96 -11.87 -3.52
CA LEU A 117 -15.35 -12.27 -3.28
C LEU A 117 -16.31 -11.12 -3.58
N ARG A 118 -16.02 -9.90 -3.14
CA ARG A 118 -16.85 -8.71 -3.39
C ARG A 118 -16.99 -8.43 -4.89
N LEU A 119 -15.88 -8.39 -5.62
CA LEU A 119 -15.87 -8.15 -7.06
C LEU A 119 -16.59 -9.26 -7.83
N ARG A 120 -16.44 -10.53 -7.41
CA ARG A 120 -17.14 -11.67 -7.98
C ARG A 120 -18.66 -11.50 -7.91
N GLU A 121 -19.20 -11.13 -6.76
CA GLU A 121 -20.63 -10.90 -6.57
C GLU A 121 -21.12 -9.69 -7.37
N LEU A 122 -20.34 -8.60 -7.37
CA LEU A 122 -20.69 -7.37 -8.09
C LEU A 122 -20.72 -7.58 -9.61
N ALA A 123 -19.69 -8.21 -10.15
CA ALA A 123 -19.56 -8.41 -11.60
C ALA A 123 -20.30 -9.65 -12.11
N GLN A 124 -20.59 -10.62 -11.24
CA GLN A 124 -21.10 -11.95 -11.58
C GLN A 124 -20.20 -12.69 -12.58
N GLU A 125 -18.89 -12.48 -12.46
CA GLU A 125 -17.84 -13.05 -13.28
C GLU A 125 -16.67 -13.55 -12.42
N SER A 126 -15.75 -14.31 -13.02
CA SER A 126 -14.57 -14.78 -12.31
C SER A 126 -13.63 -13.63 -11.95
N THR A 127 -13.09 -13.66 -10.74
CA THR A 127 -12.08 -12.70 -10.28
C THR A 127 -10.78 -13.42 -10.01
N GLN A 128 -9.65 -12.76 -10.30
CA GLN A 128 -8.33 -13.35 -10.21
C GLN A 128 -7.36 -12.41 -9.53
N LEU A 129 -6.38 -13.00 -8.83
CA LEU A 129 -5.21 -12.34 -8.28
C LEU A 129 -3.98 -12.90 -8.96
N GLY A 130 -3.12 -12.04 -9.48
CA GLY A 130 -1.87 -12.46 -10.13
C GLY A 130 -0.69 -11.62 -9.72
N VAL A 131 0.48 -12.25 -9.80
CA VAL A 131 1.79 -11.62 -9.55
C VAL A 131 2.70 -11.83 -10.75
N LEU A 132 3.61 -10.90 -10.99
CA LEU A 132 4.60 -11.06 -12.04
C LEU A 132 5.72 -11.99 -11.55
N ASP A 133 5.95 -13.09 -12.26
CA ASP A 133 7.03 -14.03 -12.01
C ASP A 133 7.84 -14.22 -13.31
N GLY A 134 9.05 -13.66 -13.33
CA GLY A 134 9.84 -13.57 -14.56
C GLY A 134 9.14 -12.70 -15.61
N ASN A 135 8.82 -13.29 -16.75
CA ASN A 135 8.19 -12.60 -17.89
C ASN A 135 6.68 -12.90 -18.03
N GLU A 136 6.09 -13.59 -17.06
CA GLU A 136 4.69 -13.99 -17.09
C GLU A 136 3.97 -13.62 -15.79
N VAL A 137 2.67 -13.53 -15.85
CA VAL A 137 1.85 -13.39 -14.64
C VAL A 137 1.46 -14.79 -14.18
N LEU A 138 1.78 -15.10 -12.93
CA LEU A 138 1.27 -16.29 -12.24
C LEU A 138 -0.02 -15.94 -11.52
N ILE A 139 -1.10 -16.65 -11.83
CA ILE A 139 -2.37 -16.54 -11.11
C ILE A 139 -2.25 -17.27 -9.77
N ILE A 140 -2.31 -16.54 -8.67
CA ILE A 140 -2.13 -17.08 -7.32
C ILE A 140 -3.44 -17.29 -6.55
N ASP A 141 -4.53 -16.65 -6.97
CA ASP A 141 -5.89 -16.91 -6.47
C ASP A 141 -6.94 -16.64 -7.55
N GLN A 142 -8.07 -17.39 -7.49
CA GLN A 142 -9.22 -17.23 -8.38
C GLN A 142 -10.50 -17.57 -7.62
N ARG A 143 -11.55 -16.75 -7.82
CA ARG A 143 -12.90 -16.98 -7.32
C ARG A 143 -13.86 -16.99 -8.49
N ASP A 144 -14.39 -18.17 -8.80
CA ASP A 144 -15.36 -18.34 -9.89
C ASP A 144 -16.77 -17.97 -9.47
N TYR A 145 -17.49 -17.29 -10.36
CA TYR A 145 -18.93 -17.17 -10.24
C TYR A 145 -19.62 -18.40 -10.86
N VAL A 146 -20.73 -18.83 -10.25
CA VAL A 146 -21.44 -20.05 -10.69
C VAL A 146 -22.19 -19.79 -11.98
N GLN A 147 -21.56 -20.05 -13.11
CA GLN A 147 -22.17 -19.96 -14.44
C GLN A 147 -21.79 -21.16 -15.32
N ALA A 148 -22.64 -21.46 -16.31
CA ALA A 148 -22.45 -22.61 -17.23
C ALA A 148 -21.17 -22.45 -18.08
N MET A 149 -20.78 -21.21 -18.43
CA MET A 149 -19.55 -20.90 -19.15
C MET A 149 -18.67 -20.05 -18.26
N ARG A 150 -17.51 -20.56 -17.87
CA ARG A 150 -16.51 -19.93 -17.01
C ARG A 150 -15.12 -20.11 -17.61
N LEU A 151 -14.16 -19.33 -17.09
CA LEU A 151 -12.75 -19.52 -17.43
C LEU A 151 -12.29 -20.90 -16.95
N ALA A 152 -11.72 -21.68 -17.85
CA ALA A 152 -11.18 -23.01 -17.51
C ALA A 152 -9.87 -22.96 -16.72
N ASN A 153 -9.31 -21.77 -16.48
CA ASN A 153 -7.98 -21.50 -15.98
C ASN A 153 -8.03 -21.28 -14.48
N GLY A 154 -7.15 -21.92 -13.75
CA GLY A 154 -7.11 -21.92 -12.29
C GLY A 154 -5.85 -21.30 -11.69
N VAL A 155 -5.76 -21.39 -10.37
CA VAL A 155 -4.55 -21.07 -9.61
C VAL A 155 -3.38 -21.89 -10.13
N GLY A 156 -2.22 -21.24 -10.33
CA GLY A 156 -1.02 -21.85 -10.91
C GLY A 156 -0.84 -21.59 -12.42
N LEU A 157 -1.86 -21.04 -13.09
CA LEU A 157 -1.74 -20.69 -14.51
C LEU A 157 -0.76 -19.53 -14.71
N ARG A 158 0.04 -19.64 -15.77
CA ARG A 158 0.92 -18.56 -16.27
C ARG A 158 0.33 -17.95 -17.52
N VAL A 159 0.24 -16.63 -17.56
CA VAL A 159 -0.30 -15.87 -18.69
C VAL A 159 0.63 -14.74 -19.11
N PRO A 160 0.68 -14.38 -20.42
CA PRO A 160 1.52 -13.30 -20.90
C PRO A 160 1.16 -11.95 -20.25
N ALA A 161 2.16 -11.22 -19.76
CA ALA A 161 1.92 -9.95 -19.10
C ALA A 161 1.43 -8.85 -20.06
N THR A 162 1.82 -8.87 -21.32
CA THR A 162 1.44 -7.86 -22.33
C THR A 162 0.08 -8.08 -23.00
N ALA A 163 -0.50 -9.28 -22.87
CA ALA A 163 -1.75 -9.66 -23.53
C ALA A 163 -2.94 -9.85 -22.58
N THR A 164 -2.76 -9.59 -21.28
CA THR A 164 -3.83 -9.73 -20.27
C THR A 164 -4.01 -8.43 -19.50
N SER A 165 -5.25 -8.15 -19.06
CA SER A 165 -5.53 -6.96 -18.24
C SER A 165 -4.70 -6.95 -16.96
N ILE A 166 -4.60 -8.11 -16.30
CA ILE A 166 -3.82 -8.25 -15.05
C ILE A 166 -2.33 -7.99 -15.28
N GLY A 167 -1.77 -8.49 -16.37
CA GLY A 167 -0.36 -8.26 -16.72
C GLY A 167 -0.09 -6.81 -17.11
N LYS A 168 -0.94 -6.22 -17.96
CA LYS A 168 -0.80 -4.81 -18.35
C LYS A 168 -0.92 -3.87 -17.15
N ALA A 169 -1.79 -4.17 -16.19
CA ALA A 169 -1.91 -3.38 -14.96
C ALA A 169 -0.61 -3.40 -14.13
N ILE A 170 0.05 -4.57 -14.01
CA ILE A 170 1.34 -4.68 -13.32
C ILE A 170 2.44 -3.94 -14.10
N MET A 171 2.52 -4.16 -15.40
CA MET A 171 3.57 -3.60 -16.26
C MET A 171 3.55 -2.08 -16.30
N ALA A 172 2.38 -1.45 -16.25
CA ALA A 172 2.22 0.02 -16.25
C ALA A 172 2.88 0.71 -15.03
N HIS A 173 3.15 -0.04 -13.94
CA HIS A 173 3.73 0.46 -12.70
C HIS A 173 5.15 -0.06 -12.45
N ARG A 174 5.81 -0.60 -13.47
CA ARG A 174 7.24 -0.93 -13.46
C ARG A 174 8.08 0.30 -13.79
N SER A 175 9.32 0.30 -13.33
CA SER A 175 10.27 1.34 -13.72
C SER A 175 10.53 1.30 -15.23
N PRO A 176 10.86 2.44 -15.86
CA PRO A 176 11.17 2.47 -17.30
C PRO A 176 12.34 1.54 -17.70
N GLU A 177 13.26 1.29 -16.78
CA GLU A 177 14.39 0.37 -17.01
C GLU A 177 13.94 -1.10 -16.99
N GLU A 178 13.13 -1.50 -16.02
CA GLU A 178 12.55 -2.84 -15.94
C GLU A 178 11.65 -3.14 -17.13
N LEU A 179 10.81 -2.18 -17.53
CA LEU A 179 9.94 -2.31 -18.70
C LEU A 179 10.76 -2.49 -19.98
N ARG A 180 11.80 -1.67 -20.21
CA ARG A 180 12.69 -1.84 -21.36
C ARG A 180 13.39 -3.20 -21.37
N ARG A 181 13.87 -3.66 -20.22
CA ARG A 181 14.50 -4.99 -20.07
C ARG A 181 13.50 -6.11 -20.37
N TYR A 182 12.29 -6.01 -19.86
CA TYR A 182 11.22 -6.96 -20.14
C TYR A 182 10.93 -7.05 -21.65
N LEU A 183 10.66 -5.92 -22.29
CA LEU A 183 10.32 -5.87 -23.71
C LEU A 183 11.49 -6.31 -24.62
N ALA A 184 12.74 -6.13 -24.18
CA ALA A 184 13.92 -6.61 -24.91
C ALA A 184 14.12 -8.14 -24.84
N THR A 185 13.61 -8.78 -23.78
CA THR A 185 13.80 -10.22 -23.52
C THR A 185 12.56 -11.06 -23.80
N THR A 186 11.38 -10.42 -23.97
CA THR A 186 10.10 -11.11 -24.13
C THR A 186 9.49 -10.74 -25.48
N PRO A 187 9.51 -11.63 -26.48
CA PRO A 187 8.90 -11.35 -27.77
C PRO A 187 7.37 -11.22 -27.62
N LEU A 188 6.81 -10.22 -28.30
CA LEU A 188 5.36 -10.06 -28.40
C LEU A 188 4.81 -11.17 -29.33
N LYS A 189 3.86 -11.95 -28.83
CA LYS A 189 3.29 -13.10 -29.56
C LYS A 189 1.93 -12.73 -30.15
N PRO A 190 1.64 -13.05 -31.41
CA PRO A 190 0.32 -12.87 -32.02
C PRO A 190 -0.63 -14.00 -31.57
N LEU A 191 -1.22 -13.85 -30.36
CA LEU A 191 -2.11 -14.85 -29.78
C LEU A 191 -3.52 -14.76 -30.38
N THR A 192 -3.94 -13.54 -30.72
CA THR A 192 -5.23 -13.23 -31.36
C THR A 192 -5.04 -12.06 -32.33
N PRO A 193 -6.01 -11.77 -33.21
CA PRO A 193 -5.98 -10.56 -34.03
C PRO A 193 -5.92 -9.25 -33.25
N ASN A 194 -6.32 -9.26 -31.96
CA ASN A 194 -6.33 -8.09 -31.10
C ASN A 194 -5.06 -7.95 -30.23
N SER A 195 -4.10 -8.89 -30.34
CA SER A 195 -2.85 -8.82 -29.60
C SER A 195 -2.03 -7.62 -30.01
N LEU A 196 -1.47 -6.89 -29.03
CA LEU A 196 -0.56 -5.78 -29.27
C LEU A 196 0.81 -6.33 -29.68
N LEU A 197 1.24 -6.00 -30.90
CA LEU A 197 2.50 -6.51 -31.50
C LEU A 197 3.57 -5.42 -31.69
N ASP A 198 3.21 -4.16 -31.55
CA ASP A 198 4.11 -3.02 -31.65
C ASP A 198 4.49 -2.52 -30.25
N LEU A 199 5.79 -2.39 -30.00
CA LEU A 199 6.33 -1.88 -28.72
C LEU A 199 5.85 -0.46 -28.40
N GLN A 200 5.64 0.39 -29.40
CA GLN A 200 5.11 1.74 -29.20
C GLN A 200 3.63 1.73 -28.83
N GLU A 201 2.86 0.78 -29.36
CA GLU A 201 1.44 0.57 -28.97
C GLU A 201 1.36 0.06 -27.54
N VAL A 202 2.19 -0.92 -27.18
CA VAL A 202 2.29 -1.40 -25.80
C VAL A 202 2.63 -0.26 -24.84
N GLN A 203 3.63 0.56 -25.15
CA GLN A 203 4.03 1.70 -24.31
C GLN A 203 2.88 2.70 -24.15
N ARG A 204 2.22 3.08 -25.24
CA ARG A 204 1.06 4.00 -25.19
C ARG A 204 -0.08 3.46 -24.32
N GLU A 205 -0.38 2.17 -24.46
CA GLU A 205 -1.42 1.53 -23.63
C GLU A 205 -1.02 1.51 -22.14
N LEU A 206 0.25 1.21 -21.82
CA LEU A 206 0.75 1.25 -20.44
C LEU A 206 0.70 2.65 -19.84
N ASP A 207 1.02 3.69 -20.61
CA ASP A 207 0.91 5.08 -20.17
C ASP A 207 -0.55 5.48 -19.90
N LEU A 208 -1.50 5.05 -20.76
CA LEU A 208 -2.93 5.23 -20.54
C LEU A 208 -3.42 4.49 -19.29
N ILE A 209 -2.97 3.25 -19.06
CA ILE A 209 -3.30 2.46 -17.87
C ILE A 209 -2.81 3.16 -16.61
N LYS A 210 -1.58 3.67 -16.62
CA LYS A 210 -1.02 4.42 -15.50
C LYS A 210 -1.82 5.68 -15.18
N ALA A 211 -2.27 6.40 -16.21
CA ALA A 211 -3.06 7.61 -16.06
C ALA A 211 -4.49 7.32 -15.54
N ARG A 212 -5.17 6.28 -16.06
CA ARG A 212 -6.54 5.94 -15.67
C ARG A 212 -6.64 5.04 -14.44
N GLY A 213 -5.54 4.36 -14.03
CA GLY A 213 -5.47 3.50 -12.86
C GLY A 213 -5.95 2.05 -13.05
N TYR A 214 -6.37 1.65 -14.26
CA TYR A 214 -6.78 0.27 -14.57
C TYR A 214 -6.49 -0.11 -16.00
N ALA A 215 -6.33 -1.39 -16.26
CA ALA A 215 -6.10 -2.00 -17.56
C ALA A 215 -7.36 -2.72 -18.07
N VAL A 216 -7.58 -2.67 -19.38
CA VAL A 216 -8.60 -3.45 -20.08
C VAL A 216 -7.91 -4.29 -21.14
N ALA A 217 -8.31 -5.56 -21.28
CA ALA A 217 -7.92 -6.44 -22.37
C ALA A 217 -9.18 -7.01 -23.02
N VAL A 218 -9.36 -6.79 -24.32
CA VAL A 218 -10.50 -7.27 -25.09
C VAL A 218 -10.00 -8.29 -26.10
N GLU A 219 -10.15 -9.57 -25.76
CA GLU A 219 -9.76 -10.69 -26.62
C GLU A 219 -8.28 -10.62 -27.08
N GLU A 220 -7.38 -10.08 -26.28
CA GLU A 220 -5.96 -9.95 -26.61
C GLU A 220 -5.18 -11.24 -26.36
N PHE A 221 -5.55 -12.00 -25.31
CA PHE A 221 -4.93 -13.28 -24.94
C PHE A 221 -5.65 -14.47 -25.60
N SER A 222 -6.96 -14.48 -25.57
CA SER A 222 -7.80 -15.54 -26.12
C SER A 222 -9.08 -14.95 -26.67
N MET A 223 -9.48 -15.41 -27.87
CA MET A 223 -10.75 -15.03 -28.47
C MET A 223 -11.91 -15.39 -27.55
N GLY A 224 -12.89 -14.49 -27.45
CA GLY A 224 -14.08 -14.66 -26.61
C GLY A 224 -13.84 -14.38 -25.12
N ILE A 225 -12.65 -13.94 -24.69
CA ILE A 225 -12.32 -13.61 -23.30
C ILE A 225 -11.87 -12.17 -23.19
N SER A 226 -12.49 -11.44 -22.28
CA SER A 226 -12.13 -10.05 -21.96
C SER A 226 -11.98 -9.86 -20.44
N GLY A 227 -11.25 -8.82 -20.03
CA GLY A 227 -11.06 -8.54 -18.62
C GLY A 227 -10.62 -7.12 -18.31
N VAL A 228 -10.84 -6.73 -17.07
CA VAL A 228 -10.40 -5.47 -16.49
C VAL A 228 -9.61 -5.75 -15.21
N ALA A 229 -8.53 -4.99 -14.96
CA ALA A 229 -7.67 -5.20 -13.80
C ALA A 229 -7.11 -3.89 -13.26
N ALA A 230 -6.81 -3.86 -11.96
CA ALA A 230 -6.07 -2.76 -11.35
C ALA A 230 -4.84 -3.26 -10.58
N PRO A 231 -3.74 -2.49 -10.57
CA PRO A 231 -2.51 -2.87 -9.91
C PRO A 231 -2.64 -2.77 -8.40
N ILE A 232 -2.10 -3.74 -7.69
CA ILE A 232 -1.88 -3.69 -6.26
C ILE A 232 -0.47 -3.16 -6.05
N LEU A 233 -0.36 -2.00 -5.41
CA LEU A 233 0.89 -1.27 -5.29
C LEU A 233 1.49 -1.43 -3.89
N ASP A 234 2.81 -1.50 -3.83
CA ASP A 234 3.55 -1.36 -2.57
C ASP A 234 3.67 0.12 -2.16
N HIS A 235 4.32 0.34 -1.01
CA HIS A 235 4.59 1.67 -0.46
C HIS A 235 5.48 2.57 -1.36
N ARG A 236 6.13 2.01 -2.37
CA ARG A 236 6.97 2.72 -3.36
C ARG A 236 6.21 3.02 -4.63
N GLY A 237 4.92 2.63 -4.71
CA GLY A 237 4.12 2.75 -5.93
C GLY A 237 4.46 1.72 -7.00
N GLN A 238 5.22 0.66 -6.64
CA GLN A 238 5.53 -0.45 -7.53
C GLN A 238 4.45 -1.52 -7.45
N ALA A 239 4.07 -2.09 -8.59
CA ALA A 239 3.09 -3.15 -8.61
C ALA A 239 3.68 -4.46 -8.06
N ILE A 240 3.11 -4.96 -6.96
CA ILE A 240 3.40 -6.26 -6.36
C ILE A 240 2.47 -7.36 -6.89
N GLY A 241 1.37 -6.97 -7.53
CA GLY A 241 0.40 -7.85 -8.14
C GLY A 241 -0.71 -7.04 -8.80
N ALA A 242 -1.76 -7.71 -9.25
CA ALA A 242 -2.99 -7.06 -9.68
C ALA A 242 -4.21 -7.95 -9.41
N ILE A 243 -5.36 -7.30 -9.21
CA ILE A 243 -6.67 -7.95 -9.11
C ILE A 243 -7.46 -7.70 -10.38
N SER A 244 -8.19 -8.71 -10.87
CA SER A 244 -8.95 -8.60 -12.11
C SER A 244 -10.34 -9.22 -12.03
N ILE A 245 -11.20 -8.76 -12.94
CA ILE A 245 -12.46 -9.40 -13.34
C ILE A 245 -12.26 -9.88 -14.77
N SER A 246 -12.54 -11.15 -15.04
CA SER A 246 -12.37 -11.75 -16.35
C SER A 246 -13.53 -12.68 -16.68
N GLY A 247 -13.94 -12.71 -17.94
CA GLY A 247 -15.06 -13.54 -18.39
C GLY A 247 -15.27 -13.48 -19.88
N PRO A 248 -16.32 -14.14 -20.40
CA PRO A 248 -16.67 -14.12 -21.82
C PRO A 248 -16.96 -12.70 -22.33
N SER A 249 -16.40 -12.35 -23.50
CA SER A 249 -16.51 -11.02 -24.11
C SER A 249 -17.94 -10.55 -24.32
N PHE A 250 -18.87 -11.48 -24.61
CA PHE A 250 -20.28 -11.13 -24.79
C PHE A 250 -20.98 -10.66 -23.50
N ARG A 251 -20.43 -11.02 -22.32
CA ARG A 251 -20.91 -10.53 -21.03
C ARG A 251 -20.08 -9.36 -20.52
N LEU A 252 -18.83 -9.24 -20.97
CA LEU A 252 -17.90 -8.17 -20.63
C LEU A 252 -17.50 -7.36 -21.88
N PRO A 253 -18.47 -6.68 -22.54
CA PRO A 253 -18.14 -5.74 -23.62
C PRO A 253 -17.34 -4.55 -23.07
N SER A 254 -16.67 -3.81 -23.97
CA SER A 254 -15.71 -2.75 -23.61
C SER A 254 -16.29 -1.67 -22.68
N ASP A 255 -17.52 -1.24 -22.90
CA ASP A 255 -18.21 -0.26 -22.07
C ASP A 255 -18.42 -0.77 -20.63
N ARG A 256 -18.80 -2.05 -20.46
CA ARG A 256 -18.93 -2.67 -19.14
C ARG A 256 -17.59 -2.82 -18.44
N LEU A 257 -16.52 -3.18 -19.16
CA LEU A 257 -15.18 -3.26 -18.59
C LEU A 257 -14.72 -1.89 -18.06
N HIS A 258 -14.97 -0.81 -18.81
CA HIS A 258 -14.67 0.54 -18.36
C HIS A 258 -15.53 0.98 -17.16
N ALA A 259 -16.80 0.58 -17.11
CA ALA A 259 -17.66 0.85 -15.95
C ALA A 259 -17.14 0.16 -14.67
N LEU A 260 -16.64 -1.09 -14.78
CA LEU A 260 -16.03 -1.85 -13.69
C LEU A 260 -14.63 -1.32 -13.29
N GLY A 261 -14.05 -0.43 -14.08
CA GLY A 261 -12.71 0.13 -13.82
C GLY A 261 -12.57 0.75 -12.43
N ARG A 262 -13.59 1.50 -11.97
CA ARG A 262 -13.60 2.10 -10.62
C ARG A 262 -13.61 1.03 -9.53
N ASP A 263 -14.37 -0.04 -9.70
CA ASP A 263 -14.51 -1.10 -8.71
C ASP A 263 -13.21 -1.90 -8.52
N VAL A 264 -12.50 -2.19 -9.61
CA VAL A 264 -11.19 -2.88 -9.52
C VAL A 264 -10.11 -1.97 -8.94
N ILE A 265 -10.12 -0.66 -9.23
CA ILE A 265 -9.21 0.33 -8.60
C ILE A 265 -9.44 0.36 -7.09
N GLU A 266 -10.71 0.46 -6.67
CA GLU A 266 -11.05 0.51 -5.25
C GLU A 266 -10.64 -0.76 -4.52
N ALA A 267 -10.88 -1.95 -5.12
CA ALA A 267 -10.43 -3.22 -4.60
C ALA A 267 -8.90 -3.28 -4.49
N ALA A 268 -8.19 -2.92 -5.56
CA ALA A 268 -6.73 -2.91 -5.57
C ALA A 268 -6.15 -1.96 -4.51
N ARG A 269 -6.74 -0.78 -4.29
CA ARG A 269 -6.33 0.16 -3.24
C ARG A 269 -6.51 -0.43 -1.84
N ARG A 270 -7.64 -1.09 -1.56
CA ARG A 270 -7.87 -1.75 -0.27
C ARG A 270 -6.84 -2.85 -0.03
N ILE A 271 -6.56 -3.67 -1.05
CA ILE A 271 -5.53 -4.71 -0.96
C ILE A 271 -4.14 -4.09 -0.77
N SER A 272 -3.79 -3.04 -1.52
CA SER A 272 -2.52 -2.31 -1.38
C SER A 272 -2.32 -1.76 0.04
N GLY A 273 -3.38 -1.25 0.64
CA GLY A 273 -3.40 -0.84 2.05
C GLY A 273 -3.08 -2.01 2.99
N ASN A 274 -3.65 -3.18 2.73
CA ASN A 274 -3.49 -4.36 3.57
C ASN A 274 -2.13 -5.08 3.38
N VAL A 275 -1.52 -5.02 2.20
CA VAL A 275 -0.28 -5.75 1.86
C VAL A 275 0.99 -4.97 2.18
N GLY A 276 0.93 -3.63 2.25
CA GLY A 276 2.06 -2.82 2.76
C GLY A 276 2.46 -3.19 4.19
N GLU A 277 1.65 -3.99 4.86
CA GLU A 277 1.78 -4.42 6.24
C GLU A 277 2.77 -5.57 6.48
N THR A 278 3.07 -6.42 5.49
CA THR A 278 3.80 -7.68 5.71
C THR A 278 5.33 -7.55 5.60
N PHE A 279 5.85 -6.55 4.90
CA PHE A 279 7.29 -6.43 4.63
C PHE A 279 8.14 -5.90 5.80
N LEU A 280 7.56 -5.46 6.91
CA LEU A 280 8.29 -4.90 8.06
C LEU A 280 8.19 -5.70 9.37
N SER A 281 7.66 -6.92 9.34
CA SER A 281 7.47 -7.73 10.56
C SER A 281 8.64 -8.65 10.96
N ILE A 282 9.87 -8.41 10.46
CA ILE A 282 11.05 -9.10 10.98
C ILE A 282 11.89 -8.11 11.79
N SER A 283 11.39 -7.63 12.88
CA SER A 283 12.12 -7.37 14.13
C SER A 283 11.20 -6.66 15.13
N SER A 284 10.80 -7.39 16.10
CA SER A 284 10.71 -7.05 17.52
C SER A 284 9.52 -7.73 18.19
N SER A 285 9.78 -8.90 18.72
CA SER A 285 9.06 -9.44 19.87
C SER A 285 9.51 -8.71 21.12
N VAL A 286 8.85 -7.64 21.48
CA VAL A 286 8.82 -7.14 22.87
C VAL A 286 7.47 -6.49 23.08
N SER A 287 6.60 -7.19 23.80
CA SER A 287 5.43 -6.58 24.41
C SER A 287 5.89 -5.86 25.67
N PRO A 288 5.72 -4.56 25.81
CA PRO A 288 5.90 -3.91 27.10
C PRO A 288 4.61 -4.07 27.91
N SER A 289 4.68 -4.89 28.94
CA SER A 289 3.76 -4.80 30.07
C SER A 289 4.15 -3.57 30.89
N HIS A 290 3.39 -2.48 30.77
CA HIS A 290 3.34 -1.47 31.85
C HIS A 290 2.06 -0.65 31.64
N ALA A 291 1.08 -0.93 32.48
CA ALA A 291 -0.06 -0.06 32.72
C ALA A 291 0.44 1.18 33.50
N GLY A 292 0.56 2.30 32.83
CA GLY A 292 0.65 3.61 33.46
C GLY A 292 -0.75 4.24 33.52
N ASP A 293 -1.04 4.87 34.62
CA ASP A 293 -2.32 5.36 35.15
C ASP A 293 -2.91 6.57 34.39
N HIS A 294 -2.94 6.52 33.05
CA HIS A 294 -3.61 7.53 32.22
C HIS A 294 -4.80 6.90 31.50
N ASP A 295 -6.00 7.47 31.70
CA ASP A 295 -7.24 7.06 31.07
C ASP A 295 -7.20 7.41 29.58
N VAL A 296 -6.69 6.48 28.76
CA VAL A 296 -6.68 6.59 27.29
C VAL A 296 -7.99 6.06 26.76
N GLN A 297 -8.79 6.91 26.11
CA GLN A 297 -10.10 6.55 25.58
C GLN A 297 -10.14 6.70 24.06
N CYS A 298 -11.04 5.98 23.38
CA CYS A 298 -11.35 6.20 21.99
C CYS A 298 -12.35 7.36 21.87
N ALA A 299 -11.90 8.52 21.42
CA ALA A 299 -12.74 9.71 21.24
C ALA A 299 -13.56 9.66 19.96
N VAL A 300 -12.98 9.16 18.85
CA VAL A 300 -13.66 8.98 17.57
C VAL A 300 -13.27 7.60 17.03
N PRO A 301 -14.16 6.61 17.10
CA PRO A 301 -13.90 5.32 16.47
C PRO A 301 -13.91 5.49 14.95
N TYR A 302 -12.78 5.20 14.32
CA TYR A 302 -12.60 5.30 12.88
C TYR A 302 -11.59 4.26 12.39
N ASN A 303 -11.45 4.13 11.07
CA ASN A 303 -10.50 3.22 10.44
C ASN A 303 -9.62 3.96 9.43
N ALA A 304 -9.09 5.12 9.83
CA ALA A 304 -8.25 5.93 8.98
C ALA A 304 -6.95 5.19 8.61
N PHE A 305 -6.57 5.29 7.35
CA PHE A 305 -5.26 4.77 6.94
C PHE A 305 -4.12 5.59 7.55
N LEU A 306 -4.26 6.92 7.50
CA LEU A 306 -3.28 7.85 8.07
C LEU A 306 -4.04 9.09 8.55
N ALA A 307 -4.65 9.01 9.74
CA ALA A 307 -5.27 10.18 10.35
C ALA A 307 -4.19 11.16 10.78
N GLU A 308 -4.37 12.46 10.46
CA GLU A 308 -3.37 13.50 10.69
C GLU A 308 -3.97 14.88 10.95
N GLY A 309 -3.10 15.81 11.35
CA GLY A 309 -3.39 17.23 11.46
C GLY A 309 -4.61 17.57 12.33
N PRO A 310 -4.75 17.03 13.55
CA PRO A 310 -5.91 17.32 14.38
C PRO A 310 -5.94 18.78 14.80
N HIS A 311 -7.09 19.45 14.62
CA HIS A 311 -7.32 20.83 15.01
C HIS A 311 -8.64 20.95 15.78
N TRP A 312 -8.60 21.48 17.00
CA TRP A 312 -9.78 21.65 17.83
C TRP A 312 -10.49 22.96 17.53
N ILE A 313 -11.74 22.90 17.08
CA ILE A 313 -12.60 24.07 16.85
C ILE A 313 -13.49 24.28 18.06
N LYS A 314 -13.07 25.18 18.96
CA LYS A 314 -13.74 25.41 20.24
C LYS A 314 -15.20 25.84 20.08
N GLY A 315 -15.52 26.71 19.11
CA GLY A 315 -16.84 27.28 18.90
C GLY A 315 -17.94 26.24 18.60
N ILE A 316 -17.60 25.14 17.94
CA ILE A 316 -18.51 24.06 17.58
C ILE A 316 -18.19 22.72 18.28
N ARG A 317 -17.22 22.72 19.22
CA ARG A 317 -16.78 21.54 19.99
C ARG A 317 -16.46 20.34 19.11
N SER A 318 -15.78 20.60 18.01
CA SER A 318 -15.48 19.58 16.99
C SER A 318 -13.98 19.52 16.71
N LEU A 319 -13.53 18.32 16.34
CA LEU A 319 -12.18 18.07 15.91
C LEU A 319 -12.17 18.00 14.36
N LEU A 320 -11.37 18.86 13.75
CA LEU A 320 -11.07 18.85 12.32
C LEU A 320 -9.78 18.03 12.12
N TRP A 321 -9.75 17.11 11.15
CA TRP A 321 -8.59 16.26 10.88
C TRP A 321 -8.66 15.71 9.45
N VAL A 322 -7.57 15.11 8.95
CA VAL A 322 -7.48 14.53 7.60
C VAL A 322 -7.19 13.03 7.68
N ASP A 323 -7.65 12.24 6.68
CA ASP A 323 -7.03 10.98 6.32
C ASP A 323 -6.23 11.22 5.04
N ILE A 324 -4.89 11.22 5.14
CA ILE A 324 -4.03 11.56 4.00
C ILE A 324 -4.14 10.51 2.89
N LEU A 325 -4.23 9.23 3.24
CA LEU A 325 -4.14 8.11 2.30
C LEU A 325 -5.48 7.57 1.82
N ALA A 326 -6.57 7.88 2.54
CA ALA A 326 -7.92 7.85 2.01
C ALA A 326 -8.41 9.30 1.84
N PRO A 327 -7.89 10.06 0.84
CA PRO A 327 -7.90 11.51 0.85
C PRO A 327 -9.26 12.10 1.22
N SER A 328 -9.36 12.59 2.45
CA SER A 328 -10.60 13.11 3.02
C SER A 328 -10.33 14.04 4.20
N ILE A 329 -11.23 15.00 4.39
CA ILE A 329 -11.24 15.90 5.53
C ILE A 329 -12.43 15.54 6.41
N HIS A 330 -12.21 15.47 7.71
CA HIS A 330 -13.18 15.03 8.67
C HIS A 330 -13.46 16.12 9.72
N LEU A 331 -14.72 16.29 10.05
CA LEU A 331 -15.17 17.14 11.16
C LEU A 331 -15.97 16.27 12.13
N SER A 332 -15.36 15.94 13.27
CA SER A 332 -15.95 15.08 14.29
C SER A 332 -16.49 15.91 15.44
N ASN A 333 -17.80 15.89 15.64
CA ASN A 333 -18.47 16.56 16.76
C ASN A 333 -18.45 15.64 17.99
N LEU A 334 -17.66 16.01 18.98
CA LEU A 334 -17.48 15.19 20.19
C LEU A 334 -18.64 15.28 21.18
N SER A 335 -19.64 16.12 20.93
CA SER A 335 -20.83 16.21 21.80
C SER A 335 -21.91 15.19 21.43
N ASN A 336 -22.01 14.81 20.15
CA ASN A 336 -23.01 13.85 19.66
C ASN A 336 -22.40 12.61 18.96
N GLY A 337 -21.06 12.57 18.79
CA GLY A 337 -20.35 11.46 18.16
C GLY A 337 -20.40 11.45 16.63
N ASP A 338 -21.01 12.45 15.97
CA ASP A 338 -21.13 12.49 14.51
C ASP A 338 -19.80 12.90 13.86
N THR A 339 -19.43 12.21 12.80
CA THR A 339 -18.31 12.59 11.94
C THR A 339 -18.79 12.84 10.52
N ARG A 340 -18.63 14.07 10.06
CA ARG A 340 -18.83 14.43 8.66
C ARG A 340 -17.53 14.29 7.91
N SER A 341 -17.55 13.57 6.79
CA SER A 341 -16.39 13.34 5.93
C SER A 341 -16.60 14.01 4.58
N LEU A 342 -15.57 14.70 4.11
CA LEU A 342 -15.52 15.34 2.80
C LEU A 342 -14.39 14.70 1.99
N PRO A 343 -14.69 13.88 0.96
CA PRO A 343 -13.68 13.30 0.09
C PRO A 343 -12.94 14.38 -0.71
N ILE A 344 -11.64 14.25 -0.85
CA ILE A 344 -10.76 15.12 -1.64
C ILE A 344 -10.16 14.29 -2.79
N SER A 345 -9.96 14.91 -3.95
CA SER A 345 -9.49 14.22 -5.17
C SER A 345 -7.99 13.91 -5.17
N GLU A 346 -7.23 14.46 -4.22
CA GLU A 346 -5.78 14.31 -4.13
C GLU A 346 -5.34 14.18 -2.66
N LEU A 347 -4.08 13.81 -2.43
CA LEU A 347 -3.53 13.68 -1.07
C LEU A 347 -3.55 15.03 -0.35
N VAL A 348 -4.19 15.08 0.82
CA VAL A 348 -4.29 16.26 1.67
C VAL A 348 -3.56 16.01 2.98
N GLY A 349 -2.51 16.81 3.26
CA GLY A 349 -1.69 16.66 4.47
C GLY A 349 -2.10 17.58 5.61
N VAL A 350 -2.71 18.73 5.29
CA VAL A 350 -3.02 19.77 6.26
C VAL A 350 -4.42 20.33 6.02
N VAL A 351 -5.16 20.55 7.10
CA VAL A 351 -6.38 21.36 7.12
C VAL A 351 -6.37 22.24 8.35
N VAL A 352 -6.53 23.55 8.18
CA VAL A 352 -6.63 24.51 9.28
C VAL A 352 -7.82 25.43 9.10
N PRO A 353 -8.52 25.82 10.20
CA PRO A 353 -9.60 26.80 10.11
C PRO A 353 -9.08 28.16 9.67
N ARG A 354 -9.95 28.94 9.01
CA ARG A 354 -9.71 30.33 8.61
C ARG A 354 -10.58 31.26 9.44
N ARG A 355 -10.04 32.36 9.94
CA ARG A 355 -10.77 33.36 10.76
C ARG A 355 -11.97 33.96 10.03
N SER A 356 -11.86 34.11 8.70
CA SER A 356 -12.93 34.64 7.84
C SER A 356 -13.99 33.58 7.47
N GLY A 357 -13.85 32.34 7.95
CA GLY A 357 -14.70 31.18 7.64
C GLY A 357 -14.11 30.27 6.59
N GLY A 358 -14.55 29.01 6.58
CA GLY A 358 -13.96 27.96 5.76
C GLY A 358 -12.62 27.44 6.33
N CYS A 359 -11.81 26.82 5.48
CA CYS A 359 -10.51 26.26 5.85
C CYS A 359 -9.46 26.59 4.79
N ILE A 360 -8.19 26.52 5.18
CA ILE A 360 -7.05 26.36 4.26
C ILE A 360 -6.63 24.91 4.28
N VAL A 361 -6.38 24.36 3.11
CA VAL A 361 -5.85 23.00 2.92
C VAL A 361 -4.52 23.06 2.21
N ALA A 362 -3.59 22.19 2.63
CA ALA A 362 -2.37 21.94 1.89
C ALA A 362 -2.44 20.51 1.32
N ALA A 363 -2.65 20.45 0.03
CA ALA A 363 -2.82 19.24 -0.75
C ALA A 363 -1.59 18.98 -1.64
N GLN A 364 -1.60 17.90 -2.41
CA GLN A 364 -0.48 17.56 -3.29
C GLN A 364 -0.22 18.65 -4.35
N SER A 365 -1.26 19.27 -4.87
CA SER A 365 -1.16 20.33 -5.90
C SER A 365 -0.72 21.69 -5.34
N GLY A 366 -0.87 21.93 -4.02
CA GLY A 366 -0.56 23.22 -3.40
C GLY A 366 -1.51 23.56 -2.24
N LEU A 367 -1.58 24.85 -1.92
CA LEU A 367 -2.46 25.39 -0.88
C LEU A 367 -3.73 25.98 -1.53
N SER A 368 -4.88 25.69 -0.92
CA SER A 368 -6.19 26.14 -1.41
C SER A 368 -7.10 26.58 -0.26
N GLU A 369 -7.99 27.50 -0.54
CA GLU A 369 -9.18 27.72 0.31
C GLU A 369 -10.16 26.58 0.10
N LEU A 370 -10.80 26.12 1.17
CA LEU A 370 -11.82 25.08 1.13
C LEU A 370 -13.10 25.55 1.79
N ASN A 371 -14.20 25.47 1.07
CA ASN A 371 -15.52 25.59 1.64
C ASN A 371 -15.99 24.21 2.15
N LEU A 372 -16.05 24.04 3.47
CA LEU A 372 -16.47 22.76 4.09
C LEU A 372 -17.93 22.37 3.76
N GLN A 373 -18.79 23.29 3.35
CA GLN A 373 -20.20 22.99 3.03
C GLN A 373 -20.35 22.46 1.60
N THR A 374 -19.70 23.11 0.64
CA THR A 374 -19.81 22.80 -0.79
C THR A 374 -18.73 21.83 -1.26
N GLY A 375 -17.59 21.74 -0.56
CA GLY A 375 -16.41 21.00 -1.01
C GLY A 375 -15.61 21.74 -2.09
N GLU A 376 -15.96 22.99 -2.40
CA GLU A 376 -15.25 23.79 -3.39
C GLU A 376 -13.86 24.18 -2.88
N MET A 377 -12.85 23.97 -3.71
CA MET A 377 -11.46 24.33 -3.46
C MET A 377 -11.02 25.42 -4.42
N ILE A 378 -10.50 26.52 -3.89
CA ILE A 378 -9.97 27.65 -4.66
C ILE A 378 -8.45 27.71 -4.43
N PRO A 379 -7.61 27.51 -5.47
CA PRO A 379 -6.17 27.57 -5.34
C PRO A 379 -5.69 28.94 -4.83
N LEU A 380 -4.79 28.95 -3.85
CA LEU A 380 -4.16 30.14 -3.29
C LEU A 380 -2.71 30.29 -3.71
N ALA A 381 -1.91 29.27 -3.45
CA ALA A 381 -0.48 29.30 -3.71
C ALA A 381 0.07 27.89 -3.96
N THR A 382 1.08 27.80 -4.84
CA THR A 382 1.75 26.55 -5.13
C THR A 382 3.26 26.74 -5.00
N PRO A 383 3.98 25.88 -4.23
CA PRO A 383 5.45 25.88 -4.26
C PRO A 383 5.97 25.63 -5.68
N GLY A 384 7.15 26.16 -5.99
CA GLY A 384 7.71 26.09 -7.34
C GLY A 384 7.98 24.68 -7.87
N ASP A 385 8.24 23.69 -7.00
CA ASP A 385 8.43 22.28 -7.40
C ASP A 385 7.75 21.34 -6.40
N MET A 386 6.59 20.83 -6.76
CA MET A 386 5.85 19.79 -6.03
C MET A 386 5.94 18.41 -6.70
N THR A 387 6.77 18.26 -7.74
CA THR A 387 6.90 16.98 -8.46
C THR A 387 7.38 15.86 -7.53
N GLY A 388 6.55 14.84 -7.33
CA GLY A 388 6.83 13.72 -6.44
C GLY A 388 6.89 14.10 -4.96
N ARG A 389 6.29 15.23 -4.57
CA ARG A 389 6.16 15.70 -3.19
C ARG A 389 4.69 15.88 -2.80
N ARG A 390 4.44 15.93 -1.51
CA ARG A 390 3.17 16.36 -0.94
C ARG A 390 3.40 17.14 0.34
N PHE A 391 2.43 17.95 0.73
CA PHE A 391 2.37 18.45 2.10
C PHE A 391 2.10 17.30 3.09
N ASN A 392 2.58 17.45 4.31
CA ASN A 392 2.52 16.42 5.34
C ASN A 392 1.85 16.89 6.62
N ASP A 393 2.46 17.81 7.38
CA ASP A 393 1.88 18.42 8.57
C ASP A 393 1.99 19.94 8.47
N GLY A 394 1.15 20.66 9.21
CA GLY A 394 1.20 22.11 9.28
C GLY A 394 0.26 22.68 10.33
N LYS A 395 0.63 23.85 10.85
CA LYS A 395 -0.12 24.58 11.87
C LYS A 395 -0.01 26.10 11.64
N CYS A 396 -1.00 26.82 12.17
CA CYS A 396 -0.93 28.28 12.19
C CYS A 396 -0.22 28.79 13.45
N ASP A 397 0.62 29.82 13.27
CA ASP A 397 1.20 30.59 14.38
C ASP A 397 0.16 31.55 15.00
N ALA A 398 0.56 32.25 16.05
CA ALA A 398 -0.29 33.21 16.76
C ALA A 398 -0.66 34.46 15.91
N ALA A 399 0.16 34.79 14.88
CA ALA A 399 -0.14 35.85 13.92
C ALA A 399 -1.14 35.44 12.84
N GLY A 400 -1.35 34.12 12.67
CA GLY A 400 -2.28 33.55 11.70
C GLY A 400 -1.62 33.13 10.40
N ARG A 401 -0.29 32.99 10.34
CA ARG A 401 0.42 32.42 9.19
C ARG A 401 0.36 30.92 9.26
N LEU A 402 0.16 30.26 8.12
CA LEU A 402 0.21 28.80 8.02
C LEU A 402 1.64 28.34 7.71
N TRP A 403 2.22 27.59 8.62
CA TRP A 403 3.47 26.87 8.43
C TRP A 403 3.15 25.43 8.01
N ALA A 404 3.77 24.95 6.93
CA ALA A 404 3.50 23.64 6.38
C ALA A 404 4.76 22.96 5.87
N GLY A 405 4.93 21.69 6.23
CA GLY A 405 6.04 20.83 5.85
C GLY A 405 5.70 19.94 4.68
N THR A 406 6.70 19.59 3.87
CA THR A 406 6.58 18.64 2.78
C THR A 406 7.49 17.43 2.96
N LEU A 407 7.18 16.36 2.22
CA LEU A 407 8.03 15.19 2.05
C LEU A 407 7.97 14.69 0.61
N ALA A 408 8.91 13.83 0.22
CA ALA A 408 8.84 13.09 -1.02
C ALA A 408 7.85 11.91 -0.88
N ILE A 409 6.96 11.70 -1.87
CA ILE A 409 5.97 10.62 -1.87
C ILE A 409 6.64 9.24 -1.84
N ASP A 410 7.82 9.13 -2.46
CA ASP A 410 8.66 7.93 -2.46
C ASP A 410 9.54 7.78 -1.22
N ALA A 411 9.34 8.66 -0.22
CA ALA A 411 10.14 8.75 1.01
C ALA A 411 11.65 8.98 0.77
N SER A 412 12.06 9.48 -0.40
CA SER A 412 13.47 9.85 -0.67
C SER A 412 13.95 10.88 0.35
N PRO A 413 15.08 10.64 1.03
CA PRO A 413 15.58 11.54 2.05
C PRO A 413 16.03 12.89 1.48
N GLY A 414 15.91 13.96 2.28
CA GLY A 414 16.42 15.29 1.94
C GLY A 414 15.58 16.08 0.93
N ARG A 415 14.41 15.59 0.55
CA ARG A 415 13.51 16.29 -0.39
C ARG A 415 12.38 17.07 0.29
N GLY A 416 12.22 16.98 1.59
CA GLY A 416 11.26 17.75 2.37
C GLY A 416 11.69 19.22 2.51
N ALA A 417 10.72 20.11 2.65
CA ALA A 417 10.91 21.54 2.84
C ALA A 417 9.85 22.11 3.79
N LEU A 418 10.18 23.22 4.45
CA LEU A 418 9.29 24.00 5.30
C LEU A 418 8.88 25.27 4.55
N TYR A 419 7.57 25.51 4.48
CA TYR A 419 6.96 26.68 3.87
C TYR A 419 6.14 27.47 4.90
N CYS A 420 5.98 28.76 4.64
CA CYS A 420 5.06 29.62 5.37
C CYS A 420 4.17 30.36 4.35
N LEU A 421 2.86 30.24 4.50
CA LEU A 421 1.88 31.07 3.83
C LEU A 421 1.50 32.23 4.77
N ASP A 422 1.86 33.44 4.40
CA ASP A 422 1.50 34.64 5.15
C ASP A 422 0.01 34.99 4.94
N THR A 423 -0.52 35.84 5.79
CA THR A 423 -1.92 36.29 5.77
C THR A 423 -2.27 37.14 4.54
N ASP A 424 -1.28 37.65 3.82
CA ASP A 424 -1.45 38.35 2.53
C ASP A 424 -1.44 37.40 1.31
N GLY A 425 -1.29 36.09 1.53
CA GLY A 425 -1.20 35.07 0.47
C GLY A 425 0.22 34.81 -0.04
N THR A 426 1.24 35.50 0.51
CA THR A 426 2.63 35.27 0.12
C THR A 426 3.14 33.92 0.66
N LEU A 427 3.62 33.05 -0.23
CA LEU A 427 4.21 31.75 0.13
C LEU A 427 5.73 31.82 0.08
N THR A 428 6.38 31.57 1.21
CA THR A 428 7.84 31.58 1.35
C THR A 428 8.37 30.20 1.75
N GLN A 429 9.42 29.72 1.07
CA GLN A 429 10.19 28.56 1.52
C GLN A 429 11.27 29.00 2.48
N PHE A 430 11.23 28.50 3.72
CA PHE A 430 12.22 28.84 4.76
C PHE A 430 13.43 27.93 4.77
N GLU A 431 13.20 26.62 4.69
CA GLU A 431 14.28 25.63 4.75
C GLU A 431 13.93 24.40 3.90
N SER A 432 14.95 23.70 3.42
CA SER A 432 14.83 22.46 2.66
C SER A 432 15.83 21.42 3.17
N GLY A 433 15.73 20.19 2.65
CA GLY A 433 16.65 19.12 3.01
C GLY A 433 16.14 18.24 4.16
N PHE A 434 14.89 18.41 4.63
CA PHE A 434 14.26 17.48 5.57
C PHE A 434 14.01 16.12 4.90
N HIS A 435 14.03 15.07 5.70
CA HIS A 435 13.56 13.77 5.21
C HIS A 435 12.03 13.73 5.22
N ILE A 436 11.41 13.98 6.38
CA ILE A 436 9.96 14.06 6.57
C ILE A 436 9.72 15.27 7.46
N CYS A 437 9.41 16.42 6.85
CA CYS A 437 9.06 17.63 7.60
C CYS A 437 7.68 17.42 8.22
N ASN A 438 7.65 17.36 9.56
CA ASN A 438 6.48 16.92 10.31
C ASN A 438 6.15 17.90 11.45
N GLY A 439 5.66 17.42 12.56
CA GLY A 439 5.10 18.13 13.71
C GLY A 439 5.67 19.51 13.99
N MET A 440 4.77 20.47 14.25
CA MET A 440 5.12 21.87 14.51
C MET A 440 4.46 22.37 15.79
N ALA A 441 5.20 23.16 16.58
CA ALA A 441 4.68 23.82 17.77
C ALA A 441 5.48 25.09 18.10
N TRP A 442 4.86 26.01 18.82
CA TRP A 442 5.50 27.22 19.33
C TRP A 442 5.47 27.24 20.85
N SER A 443 6.52 27.84 21.48
CA SER A 443 6.50 28.12 22.92
C SER A 443 5.33 29.06 23.25
N PRO A 444 4.83 29.05 24.53
CA PRO A 444 3.71 29.91 24.94
C PRO A 444 3.95 31.40 24.72
N ASP A 445 5.20 31.85 24.81
CA ASP A 445 5.61 33.22 24.54
C ASP A 445 5.90 33.52 23.06
N SER A 446 5.74 32.50 22.17
CA SER A 446 6.00 32.58 20.73
C SER A 446 7.44 33.02 20.39
N THR A 447 8.42 32.74 21.22
CA THR A 447 9.83 33.05 20.97
C THR A 447 10.62 31.85 20.42
N ARG A 448 10.05 30.64 20.47
CA ARG A 448 10.64 29.40 19.95
C ARG A 448 9.68 28.68 19.04
N PHE A 449 10.24 28.09 17.99
CA PHE A 449 9.54 27.18 17.06
C PHE A 449 10.17 25.80 17.10
N TYR A 450 9.37 24.77 17.26
CA TYR A 450 9.79 23.38 17.29
C TYR A 450 9.32 22.67 16.03
N LEU A 451 10.19 21.83 15.45
CA LEU A 451 9.94 21.12 14.21
C LEU A 451 10.47 19.69 14.27
N ALA A 452 9.63 18.70 13.98
CA ALA A 452 10.03 17.31 13.87
C ALA A 452 10.50 16.97 12.44
N ASP A 453 11.62 16.25 12.33
CA ASP A 453 12.02 15.51 11.13
C ASP A 453 11.96 14.02 11.46
N SER A 454 10.83 13.36 11.14
CA SER A 454 10.59 11.97 11.49
C SER A 454 11.62 11.04 10.85
N GLY A 455 12.04 11.33 9.62
CA GLY A 455 13.01 10.50 8.90
C GLY A 455 14.43 10.58 9.48
N ARG A 456 14.77 11.67 10.16
CA ARG A 456 16.02 11.83 10.93
C ARG A 456 15.89 11.44 12.38
N ARG A 457 14.67 11.16 12.86
CA ARG A 457 14.37 10.89 14.27
C ARG A 457 14.82 12.02 15.19
N GLN A 458 14.60 13.28 14.76
CA GLN A 458 15.04 14.47 15.47
C GLN A 458 13.91 15.49 15.59
N ILE A 459 13.92 16.22 16.71
CA ILE A 459 13.16 17.45 16.87
C ILE A 459 14.19 18.60 16.93
N TYR A 460 13.95 19.63 16.13
CA TYR A 460 14.73 20.86 16.13
C TYR A 460 13.99 21.96 16.87
N VAL A 461 14.73 22.91 17.41
CA VAL A 461 14.21 24.18 17.95
C VAL A 461 14.91 25.35 17.28
N TYR A 462 14.13 26.36 16.96
CA TYR A 462 14.58 27.63 16.38
C TYR A 462 14.20 28.77 17.29
N ASP A 463 14.96 29.87 17.26
CA ASP A 463 14.49 31.14 17.75
C ASP A 463 13.51 31.73 16.76
N TYR A 464 12.36 32.18 17.23
CA TYR A 464 11.25 32.63 16.42
C TYR A 464 10.91 34.09 16.68
N ASP A 465 10.85 34.90 15.62
CA ASP A 465 10.33 36.27 15.65
C ASP A 465 8.88 36.25 15.12
N LEU A 466 7.92 36.33 16.05
CA LEU A 466 6.50 36.32 15.69
C LEU A 466 6.10 37.55 14.85
N ALA A 467 6.71 38.71 15.07
CA ALA A 467 6.35 39.93 14.33
C ALA A 467 6.79 39.86 12.88
N GLN A 468 7.94 39.30 12.60
CA GLN A 468 8.50 39.17 11.26
C GLN A 468 8.19 37.80 10.63
N GLY A 469 7.74 36.80 11.39
CA GLY A 469 7.55 35.43 10.90
C GLY A 469 8.86 34.77 10.46
N THR A 470 9.97 35.00 11.17
CA THR A 470 11.29 34.50 10.77
C THR A 470 11.89 33.53 11.78
N LEU A 471 12.69 32.59 11.27
CA LEU A 471 13.39 31.55 12.02
C LEU A 471 14.89 31.81 12.02
N SER A 472 15.53 31.58 13.14
CA SER A 472 17.00 31.67 13.29
C SER A 472 17.52 30.67 14.30
N ASN A 473 18.84 30.52 14.38
CA ASN A 473 19.52 29.73 15.41
C ASN A 473 18.98 28.31 15.58
N LYS A 474 18.87 27.56 14.46
CA LYS A 474 18.49 26.15 14.48
C LYS A 474 19.42 25.33 15.35
N ARG A 475 18.86 24.53 16.24
CA ARG A 475 19.59 23.61 17.12
C ARG A 475 18.78 22.34 17.36
N GLU A 476 19.45 21.28 17.71
CA GLU A 476 18.83 20.02 18.10
C GLU A 476 18.13 20.19 19.45
N PHE A 477 16.88 19.70 19.56
CA PHE A 477 16.12 19.72 20.81
C PHE A 477 16.05 18.32 21.41
N ALA A 478 15.75 17.29 20.60
CA ALA A 478 15.71 15.88 21.01
C ALA A 478 16.04 14.95 19.84
N THR A 479 16.70 13.84 20.14
CA THR A 479 17.04 12.77 19.17
C THR A 479 16.60 11.43 19.70
N PHE A 480 16.10 10.56 18.82
CA PHE A 480 15.49 9.27 19.16
C PHE A 480 16.21 8.14 18.47
N ASN A 481 16.34 7.02 19.16
CA ASN A 481 16.83 5.78 18.57
C ASN A 481 15.68 4.96 17.89
N GLU A 482 16.04 3.88 17.22
CA GLU A 482 15.07 3.07 16.48
C GLU A 482 13.99 2.42 17.35
N THR A 483 14.31 2.09 18.59
CA THR A 483 13.38 1.42 19.51
C THR A 483 12.40 2.37 20.19
N GLU A 484 12.66 3.66 20.13
CA GLU A 484 11.79 4.68 20.73
C GLU A 484 10.67 5.16 19.79
N GLY A 485 10.72 4.77 18.51
CA GLY A 485 9.87 5.29 17.46
C GLY A 485 10.45 6.55 16.81
N ALA A 486 9.70 7.17 15.91
CA ALA A 486 10.07 8.43 15.27
C ALA A 486 9.17 9.58 15.76
N PRO A 487 9.69 10.79 15.98
CA PRO A 487 8.86 11.94 16.34
C PRO A 487 7.95 12.30 15.17
N ASP A 488 6.67 12.54 15.46
CA ASP A 488 5.66 12.86 14.48
C ASP A 488 4.98 14.20 14.86
N GLY A 489 3.66 14.31 14.91
CA GLY A 489 2.99 15.55 15.25
C GLY A 489 3.29 16.05 16.67
N LEU A 490 3.33 17.37 16.83
CA LEU A 490 3.70 18.06 18.07
C LEU A 490 2.55 18.91 18.61
N ALA A 491 2.47 19.05 19.94
CA ALA A 491 1.60 20.02 20.61
C ALA A 491 2.32 20.66 21.81
N MET A 492 1.92 21.86 22.21
CA MET A 492 2.53 22.60 23.32
C MET A 492 1.51 22.83 24.43
N ASP A 493 1.90 22.63 25.69
CA ASP A 493 1.09 23.05 26.83
C ASP A 493 1.48 24.44 27.34
N VAL A 494 0.64 25.03 28.21
CA VAL A 494 0.85 26.40 28.70
C VAL A 494 2.05 26.56 29.63
N ASP A 495 2.57 25.46 30.17
CA ASP A 495 3.79 25.45 30.99
C ASP A 495 5.07 25.35 30.12
N GLY A 496 4.92 25.28 28.78
CA GLY A 496 6.01 25.24 27.82
C GLY A 496 6.58 23.84 27.59
N TYR A 497 5.87 22.79 27.99
CA TYR A 497 6.28 21.42 27.69
C TYR A 497 5.76 20.98 26.32
N LEU A 498 6.63 20.32 25.55
CA LEU A 498 6.35 19.82 24.21
C LEU A 498 5.84 18.38 24.24
N TRP A 499 4.65 18.15 23.72
CA TRP A 499 4.09 16.81 23.51
C TRP A 499 4.37 16.35 22.09
N CYS A 500 4.79 15.09 21.95
CA CYS A 500 5.17 14.48 20.69
C CYS A 500 4.49 13.12 20.52
N ALA A 501 3.79 12.92 19.41
CA ALA A 501 3.34 11.60 18.99
C ALA A 501 4.55 10.81 18.46
N MET A 502 4.67 9.53 18.86
CA MET A 502 5.81 8.70 18.52
C MET A 502 5.39 7.60 17.54
N TRP A 503 5.61 7.81 16.26
CA TRP A 503 5.37 6.80 15.21
C TRP A 503 6.18 5.53 15.48
N ASP A 504 5.51 4.36 15.48
CA ASP A 504 6.05 3.05 15.90
C ASP A 504 6.57 3.00 17.35
N GLY A 505 6.24 4.03 18.15
CA GLY A 505 6.68 4.15 19.54
C GLY A 505 5.63 3.79 20.59
N TRP A 506 4.38 3.49 20.22
CA TRP A 506 3.27 3.13 21.13
C TRP A 506 3.02 4.17 22.24
N ALA A 507 3.37 5.42 22.02
CA ALA A 507 3.36 6.42 23.07
C ALA A 507 3.18 7.85 22.58
N LEU A 508 2.74 8.72 23.50
CA LEU A 508 3.05 10.14 23.51
C LEU A 508 4.21 10.38 24.46
N LYS A 509 5.12 11.26 24.10
CA LYS A 509 6.19 11.73 24.98
C LYS A 509 6.04 13.22 25.26
N ARG A 510 6.27 13.63 26.51
CA ARG A 510 6.28 15.03 26.96
C ARG A 510 7.68 15.45 27.34
N PHE A 511 8.16 16.57 26.82
CA PHE A 511 9.52 17.08 27.02
C PHE A 511 9.48 18.47 27.70
N GLY A 512 10.34 18.68 28.65
CA GLY A 512 10.55 20.02 29.23
C GLY A 512 11.15 21.00 28.22
N PRO A 513 11.13 22.32 28.54
CA PRO A 513 11.71 23.37 27.69
C PRO A 513 13.21 23.22 27.41
N ASP A 514 13.89 22.41 28.20
CA ASP A 514 15.31 22.04 28.09
C ASP A 514 15.57 20.77 27.24
N GLY A 515 14.52 20.12 26.71
CA GLY A 515 14.63 18.93 25.91
C GLY A 515 14.65 17.61 26.69
N HIS A 516 14.63 17.66 28.03
CA HIS A 516 14.57 16.43 28.83
C HIS A 516 13.19 15.81 28.82
N LEU A 517 13.14 14.47 28.73
CA LEU A 517 11.90 13.70 28.78
C LEU A 517 11.29 13.81 30.18
N ASP A 518 10.11 14.40 30.28
CA ASP A 518 9.32 14.51 31.50
C ASP A 518 8.44 13.30 31.72
N ARG A 519 7.72 12.86 30.68
CA ARG A 519 6.69 11.83 30.78
C ARG A 519 6.52 11.04 29.50
N THR A 520 6.19 9.77 29.66
CA THR A 520 5.73 8.91 28.55
C THR A 520 4.33 8.37 28.88
N VAL A 521 3.39 8.58 27.97
CA VAL A 521 2.03 8.02 28.02
C VAL A 521 1.92 6.89 27.02
N ALA A 522 1.79 5.66 27.51
CA ALA A 522 1.60 4.50 26.65
C ALA A 522 0.24 4.55 25.97
N LEU A 523 0.19 4.23 24.68
CA LEU A 523 -1.01 4.18 23.87
C LEU A 523 -1.30 2.74 23.42
N PRO A 524 -2.58 2.37 23.24
CA PRO A 524 -2.97 1.03 22.81
C PRO A 524 -2.80 0.82 21.28
N VAL A 525 -1.99 1.65 20.63
CA VAL A 525 -1.73 1.63 19.19
C VAL A 525 -0.26 1.92 18.89
N PRO A 526 0.34 1.27 17.88
CA PRO A 526 1.75 1.45 17.57
C PRO A 526 2.07 2.81 16.95
N ARG A 527 1.12 3.41 16.21
CA ARG A 527 1.35 4.58 15.35
C ARG A 527 0.45 5.75 15.70
N PRO A 528 0.66 6.41 16.84
CA PRO A 528 0.14 7.77 16.99
C PRO A 528 0.88 8.68 16.00
N THR A 529 0.12 9.51 15.27
CA THR A 529 0.63 10.33 14.18
C THR A 529 0.74 11.79 14.59
N SER A 530 -0.30 12.35 15.20
CA SER A 530 -0.28 13.73 15.64
C SER A 530 -1.09 13.91 16.91
N CYS A 531 -0.99 15.10 17.52
CA CYS A 531 -1.77 15.42 18.71
C CYS A 531 -2.18 16.89 18.74
N ALA A 532 -3.34 17.16 19.35
CA ALA A 532 -3.85 18.50 19.57
C ALA A 532 -4.65 18.59 20.87
N PHE A 533 -4.45 19.67 21.60
CA PHE A 533 -5.25 19.97 22.76
C PHE A 533 -6.64 20.47 22.39
N GLY A 534 -7.63 20.07 23.18
CA GLY A 534 -9.02 20.48 23.01
C GLY A 534 -9.85 20.25 24.28
N GLY A 535 -11.17 20.17 24.10
CA GLY A 535 -12.10 20.14 25.23
C GLY A 535 -12.45 21.53 25.71
N ALA A 536 -13.36 21.61 26.70
CA ALA A 536 -13.83 22.89 27.24
C ALA A 536 -12.74 23.65 28.00
N ASP A 537 -11.88 22.90 28.67
CA ASP A 537 -10.80 23.37 29.54
C ASP A 537 -9.41 23.24 28.90
N MET A 538 -9.33 22.78 27.63
CA MET A 538 -8.10 22.51 26.89
C MET A 538 -7.18 21.48 27.57
N LYS A 539 -7.71 20.58 28.39
CA LYS A 539 -6.97 19.50 29.07
C LYS A 539 -7.14 18.13 28.43
N THR A 540 -7.84 18.03 27.33
CA THR A 540 -7.94 16.81 26.56
C THR A 540 -6.96 16.86 25.39
N LEU A 541 -6.01 15.92 25.35
CA LEU A 541 -5.09 15.77 24.23
C LEU A 541 -5.69 14.71 23.28
N PHE A 542 -6.17 15.15 22.12
CA PHE A 542 -6.64 14.27 21.05
C PHE A 542 -5.45 13.80 20.23
N VAL A 543 -5.40 12.49 19.97
CA VAL A 543 -4.28 11.83 19.30
C VAL A 543 -4.82 11.14 18.06
N THR A 544 -4.39 11.58 16.90
CA THR A 544 -4.64 10.88 15.64
C THR A 544 -3.74 9.65 15.54
N THR A 545 -4.23 8.63 14.86
CA THR A 545 -3.50 7.36 14.75
C THR A 545 -3.59 6.79 13.33
N ALA A 546 -2.64 5.95 12.97
CA ALA A 546 -2.60 5.32 11.67
C ALA A 546 -2.71 3.80 11.77
N ARG A 547 -3.38 3.23 10.76
CA ARG A 547 -3.41 1.78 10.54
C ARG A 547 -2.56 1.34 9.34
N ILE A 548 -2.07 2.29 8.55
CA ILE A 548 -1.20 1.97 7.43
C ILE A 548 0.01 1.16 7.88
N ARG A 549 0.40 0.16 7.10
CA ARG A 549 1.54 -0.73 7.36
C ARG A 549 1.46 -1.50 8.69
N LEU A 550 0.26 -1.72 9.24
CA LEU A 550 0.02 -2.65 10.33
C LEU A 550 -0.56 -3.94 9.76
N SER A 551 0.00 -5.09 10.11
CA SER A 551 -0.51 -6.41 9.72
C SER A 551 -1.86 -6.70 10.38
N ALA A 552 -2.60 -7.67 9.84
CA ALA A 552 -3.86 -8.11 10.43
C ALA A 552 -3.68 -8.53 11.91
N THR A 553 -2.56 -9.17 12.23
CA THR A 553 -2.21 -9.56 13.62
C THR A 553 -1.95 -8.34 14.49
N GLN A 554 -1.23 -7.32 13.98
CA GLN A 554 -1.01 -6.07 14.71
C GLN A 554 -2.29 -5.27 14.88
N LEU A 555 -3.16 -5.22 13.86
CA LEU A 555 -4.48 -4.59 13.96
C LEU A 555 -5.39 -5.33 14.96
N ALA A 556 -5.34 -6.66 14.99
CA ALA A 556 -6.07 -7.46 15.99
C ALA A 556 -5.54 -7.19 17.42
N ALA A 557 -4.22 -6.99 17.57
CA ALA A 557 -3.59 -6.62 18.85
C ALA A 557 -3.78 -5.14 19.22
N ALA A 558 -4.01 -4.27 18.23
CA ALA A 558 -4.20 -2.83 18.38
C ALA A 558 -5.47 -2.34 17.63
N PRO A 559 -6.67 -2.78 18.03
CA PRO A 559 -7.91 -2.58 17.27
C PRO A 559 -8.34 -1.10 17.16
N LEU A 560 -7.76 -0.21 17.96
CA LEU A 560 -8.01 1.23 17.91
C LEU A 560 -7.13 1.98 16.91
N SER A 561 -6.23 1.29 16.20
CA SER A 561 -5.41 1.91 15.14
C SER A 561 -6.30 2.51 14.04
N GLY A 562 -6.02 3.75 13.65
CA GLY A 562 -6.83 4.54 12.72
C GLY A 562 -8.01 5.27 13.37
N SER A 563 -8.18 5.15 14.69
CA SER A 563 -9.14 5.95 15.48
C SER A 563 -8.46 7.21 16.01
N ILE A 564 -9.27 8.15 16.51
CA ILE A 564 -8.77 9.27 17.31
C ILE A 564 -8.89 8.89 18.78
N LEU A 565 -7.78 8.94 19.49
CA LEU A 565 -7.73 8.71 20.92
C LEU A 565 -7.82 10.02 21.70
N SER A 566 -8.18 9.96 22.96
CA SER A 566 -8.10 11.07 23.91
C SER A 566 -7.33 10.67 25.16
N VAL A 567 -6.49 11.57 25.63
CA VAL A 567 -5.69 11.45 26.84
C VAL A 567 -5.95 12.67 27.71
N HIS A 568 -6.21 12.47 28.98
CA HIS A 568 -6.32 13.60 29.92
C HIS A 568 -4.93 14.15 30.25
N ALA A 569 -4.74 15.46 30.09
CA ALA A 569 -3.54 16.17 30.49
C ALA A 569 -3.82 17.04 31.73
N ASP A 570 -2.91 17.00 32.71
CA ASP A 570 -3.04 17.79 33.94
C ASP A 570 -2.99 19.30 33.67
N VAL A 571 -2.21 19.68 32.63
CA VAL A 571 -1.95 21.04 32.20
C VAL A 571 -2.69 21.36 30.91
N PRO A 572 -3.36 22.51 30.81
CA PRO A 572 -4.01 22.90 29.55
C PRO A 572 -3.03 23.08 28.40
N GLY A 573 -3.47 22.80 27.18
CA GLY A 573 -2.68 23.09 25.98
C GLY A 573 -2.75 24.56 25.55
N CYS A 574 -1.74 24.98 24.81
CA CYS A 574 -1.77 26.26 24.09
C CYS A 574 -2.84 26.20 22.97
N VAL A 575 -3.50 27.33 22.74
CA VAL A 575 -4.43 27.48 21.64
C VAL A 575 -3.64 27.57 20.34
N VAL A 576 -3.96 26.69 19.38
CA VAL A 576 -3.40 26.74 18.02
C VAL A 576 -4.09 27.88 17.24
N GLY A 577 -3.32 28.63 16.47
CA GLY A 577 -3.84 29.72 15.65
C GLY A 577 -4.74 29.22 14.51
N GLU A 578 -5.62 30.13 14.03
CA GLU A 578 -6.36 29.96 12.78
C GLU A 578 -5.73 30.82 11.69
N PHE A 579 -5.86 30.44 10.43
CA PHE A 579 -5.32 31.25 9.34
C PHE A 579 -5.97 32.63 9.31
N GLY A 580 -5.16 33.66 9.21
CA GLY A 580 -5.60 35.05 9.38
C GLY A 580 -5.94 35.80 8.09
N GLY A 581 -5.60 35.21 6.92
CA GLY A 581 -5.84 35.82 5.60
C GLY A 581 -7.18 35.48 4.96
#